data_791443278b8500798f54d2c56f6a2719
#
_entry.id   791443278b8500798f54d2c56f6a2719
#
_cell.length_a   1.000
_cell.length_b   1.000
_cell.length_c   1.000
_cell.angle_alpha   90.00
_cell.angle_beta   90.00
_cell.angle_gamma   90.00
#
_symmetry.space_group_name_H-M   'P 1'
#
loop_
_entity.id
_entity.type
_entity.pdbx_description
1 polymer ?
#
loop_
_entity_poly.entity_id
_entity_poly.type
_entity_poly.pdbx_seq_one_letter_code
_entity_poly.pdbx_strand_id
1 'polypeptide(L)'
;VIYDKDNPHFMYPNEARLRNMSYAITIHYDVEVDFFMIDDSGNKTTNTMILEKILLGRFPIMLQSKLCILNGLHNDIRYSMGECRNDNGGYFIIDGKEKTIIPQEQFGHNMMYIRDKVNDKYTHSCDIKSVSENSSKPIRTLSIKIVAPTPSLSNGQIVVNVPNVKMPVPLFILMRALGISSDKDIIRHIVLDLKTGHKYLKELTPSVYDGSRIFTQALAIKFIATLTKGKTVHHAYEILCDYLLPHIGEMNFKEKAYYIGHMV
;
A
#
# COMPACT_ATOMS: atom_id res chain seq x y z
N VAL A 1 20.99 -4.74 -29.70
CA VAL A 1 21.98 -4.96 -30.80
C VAL A 1 22.93 -6.03 -30.33
N ILE A 2 23.18 -7.03 -31.19
CA ILE A 2 24.21 -8.05 -31.01
C ILE A 2 25.39 -7.67 -31.88
N TYR A 3 26.60 -7.81 -31.36
CA TYR A 3 27.84 -7.63 -32.12
C TYR A 3 28.40 -9.01 -32.41
N ASP A 4 28.25 -9.44 -33.68
CA ASP A 4 28.79 -10.70 -34.16
C ASP A 4 29.90 -10.38 -35.16
N LYS A 5 31.19 -10.57 -34.76
CA LYS A 5 32.37 -10.37 -35.62
C LYS A 5 32.27 -9.16 -36.54
N ASP A 6 32.13 -7.96 -36.01
CA ASP A 6 32.08 -6.67 -36.72
C ASP A 6 30.75 -6.31 -37.42
N ASN A 7 29.73 -7.16 -37.38
CA ASN A 7 28.42 -6.85 -37.93
C ASN A 7 27.37 -6.69 -36.83
N PRO A 8 27.06 -5.46 -36.39
CA PRO A 8 26.01 -5.24 -35.42
C PRO A 8 24.62 -5.45 -36.04
N HIS A 9 23.80 -6.28 -35.44
CA HIS A 9 22.42 -6.49 -35.87
C HIS A 9 21.45 -6.46 -34.72
N PHE A 10 20.16 -6.30 -35.00
CA PHE A 10 19.12 -6.39 -34.01
C PHE A 10 18.93 -7.85 -33.59
N MET A 11 18.77 -8.08 -32.27
CA MET A 11 18.45 -9.40 -31.74
C MET A 11 17.02 -9.78 -32.13
N TYR A 12 16.87 -10.96 -32.74
CA TYR A 12 15.56 -11.56 -32.97
C TYR A 12 15.17 -12.50 -31.83
N PRO A 13 13.86 -12.65 -31.53
CA PRO A 13 13.43 -13.51 -30.45
C PRO A 13 13.90 -14.96 -30.60
N ASN A 14 13.82 -15.53 -31.78
CA ASN A 14 14.29 -16.90 -32.04
C ASN A 14 15.81 -17.05 -31.81
N GLU A 15 16.58 -16.04 -32.16
CA GLU A 15 18.02 -16.02 -31.88
C GLU A 15 18.30 -16.01 -30.38
N ALA A 16 17.51 -15.25 -29.61
CA ALA A 16 17.62 -15.24 -28.15
C ALA A 16 17.35 -16.62 -27.54
N ARG A 17 16.40 -17.39 -28.10
CA ARG A 17 16.13 -18.77 -27.64
C ARG A 17 17.31 -19.70 -27.96
N LEU A 18 17.82 -19.65 -29.19
CA LEU A 18 18.89 -20.55 -29.63
C LEU A 18 20.23 -20.27 -28.94
N ARG A 19 20.52 -19.03 -28.65
CA ARG A 19 21.79 -18.60 -28.03
C ARG A 19 21.72 -18.48 -26.50
N ASN A 20 20.64 -18.91 -25.88
CA ASN A 20 20.41 -18.76 -24.41
C ASN A 20 20.57 -17.32 -23.92
N MET A 21 20.03 -16.37 -24.67
CA MET A 21 20.07 -14.95 -24.34
C MET A 21 18.70 -14.44 -23.89
N SER A 22 18.72 -13.29 -23.23
CA SER A 22 17.47 -12.60 -22.87
C SER A 22 17.10 -11.59 -23.95
N TYR A 23 15.88 -11.67 -24.47
CA TYR A 23 15.32 -10.70 -25.41
C TYR A 23 14.92 -9.44 -24.67
N ALA A 24 15.79 -8.41 -24.70
CA ALA A 24 15.67 -7.23 -23.87
C ALA A 24 16.22 -5.98 -24.55
N ILE A 25 15.77 -4.82 -24.10
CA ILE A 25 16.35 -3.51 -24.41
C ILE A 25 17.26 -3.07 -23.27
N THR A 26 18.29 -2.32 -23.58
CA THR A 26 19.13 -1.62 -22.61
C THR A 26 18.71 -0.17 -22.56
N ILE A 27 18.40 0.32 -21.38
CA ILE A 27 17.98 1.71 -21.16
C ILE A 27 19.12 2.46 -20.49
N HIS A 28 19.49 3.59 -21.08
CA HIS A 28 20.38 4.57 -20.52
C HIS A 28 19.63 5.89 -20.34
N TYR A 29 20.04 6.70 -19.40
CA TYR A 29 19.48 8.01 -19.17
C TYR A 29 20.58 9.02 -18.86
N ASP A 30 20.31 10.29 -19.13
CA ASP A 30 21.17 11.40 -18.78
C ASP A 30 20.56 12.12 -17.59
N VAL A 31 21.40 12.54 -16.66
CA VAL A 31 21.00 13.28 -15.47
C VAL A 31 21.66 14.63 -15.47
N GLU A 32 20.87 15.68 -15.38
CA GLU A 32 21.32 17.04 -15.16
C GLU A 32 21.08 17.40 -13.67
N VAL A 33 22.14 17.77 -12.97
CA VAL A 33 22.11 18.13 -11.56
C VAL A 33 22.53 19.58 -11.37
N ASP A 34 21.62 20.40 -10.90
CA ASP A 34 21.87 21.80 -10.55
C ASP A 34 22.17 21.93 -9.07
N PHE A 35 23.39 22.35 -8.75
CA PHE A 35 23.82 22.68 -7.40
C PHE A 35 23.60 24.18 -7.14
N PHE A 36 22.78 24.49 -6.17
CA PHE A 36 22.57 25.87 -5.74
C PHE A 36 23.36 26.15 -4.47
N MET A 37 24.27 27.09 -4.52
CA MET A 37 24.96 27.63 -3.35
C MET A 37 24.45 29.03 -3.08
N ILE A 38 24.13 29.31 -1.84
CA ILE A 38 23.74 30.64 -1.37
C ILE A 38 24.86 31.16 -0.46
N ASP A 39 25.53 32.25 -0.84
CA ASP A 39 26.54 32.89 -0.03
C ASP A 39 25.91 33.63 1.16
N ASP A 40 26.70 33.94 2.19
CA ASP A 40 26.27 34.71 3.37
C ASP A 40 25.69 36.12 2.99
N SER A 41 26.01 36.62 1.80
CA SER A 41 25.46 37.83 1.19
C SER A 41 24.13 37.63 0.46
N GLY A 42 23.59 36.39 0.40
CA GLY A 42 22.34 36.08 -0.27
C GLY A 42 22.45 35.90 -1.79
N ASN A 43 23.64 35.91 -2.37
CA ASN A 43 23.83 35.67 -3.80
C ASN A 43 23.71 34.15 -4.09
N LYS A 44 22.90 33.82 -5.09
CA LYS A 44 22.68 32.42 -5.52
C LYS A 44 23.61 32.12 -6.70
N THR A 45 24.55 31.18 -6.49
CA THR A 45 25.38 30.60 -7.56
C THR A 45 24.85 29.25 -7.94
N THR A 46 24.69 28.99 -9.25
CA THR A 46 24.26 27.70 -9.77
C THR A 46 25.42 27.06 -10.50
N ASN A 47 25.70 25.80 -10.19
CA ASN A 47 26.65 24.96 -10.91
C ASN A 47 25.93 23.73 -11.44
N THR A 48 25.93 23.53 -12.75
CA THR A 48 25.25 22.42 -13.42
C THR A 48 26.25 21.34 -13.77
N MET A 49 25.95 20.10 -13.41
CA MET A 49 26.73 18.90 -13.75
C MET A 49 25.86 17.95 -14.55
N ILE A 50 26.34 17.52 -15.71
CA ILE A 50 25.65 16.54 -16.57
C ILE A 50 26.35 15.20 -16.46
N LEU A 51 25.60 14.15 -16.12
CA LEU A 51 26.02 12.76 -16.08
C LEU A 51 25.36 12.03 -17.25
N GLU A 52 26.13 11.74 -18.29
CA GLU A 52 25.61 11.13 -19.52
C GLU A 52 25.65 9.60 -19.45
N LYS A 53 24.71 8.95 -20.14
CA LYS A 53 24.66 7.52 -20.44
C LYS A 53 24.73 6.62 -19.21
N ILE A 54 24.09 7.01 -18.12
CA ILE A 54 23.98 6.17 -16.93
C ILE A 54 23.12 4.94 -17.30
N LEU A 55 23.67 3.76 -17.07
CA LEU A 55 22.93 2.52 -17.31
C LEU A 55 21.83 2.33 -16.24
N LEU A 56 20.57 2.38 -16.67
CA LEU A 56 19.43 2.04 -15.82
C LEU A 56 19.27 0.52 -15.68
N GLY A 57 19.47 -0.23 -16.78
CA GLY A 57 19.38 -1.68 -16.77
C GLY A 57 18.93 -2.27 -18.11
N ARG A 58 18.79 -3.59 -18.10
CA ARG A 58 18.23 -4.35 -19.23
C ARG A 58 16.80 -4.77 -18.88
N PHE A 59 15.85 -4.41 -19.74
CA PHE A 59 14.42 -4.68 -19.56
C PHE A 59 13.95 -5.69 -20.59
N PRO A 60 13.43 -6.86 -20.17
CA PRO A 60 12.88 -7.85 -21.09
C PRO A 60 11.73 -7.27 -21.91
N ILE A 61 11.68 -7.61 -23.18
CA ILE A 61 10.62 -7.20 -24.11
C ILE A 61 9.60 -8.33 -24.20
N MET A 62 8.33 -8.02 -23.96
CA MET A 62 7.25 -8.96 -24.23
C MET A 62 7.07 -9.13 -25.73
N LEU A 63 6.99 -10.38 -26.21
CA LEU A 63 6.84 -10.69 -27.62
C LEU A 63 5.53 -10.10 -28.15
N GLN A 64 5.60 -9.55 -29.37
CA GLN A 64 4.53 -8.85 -30.07
C GLN A 64 3.99 -7.59 -29.36
N SER A 65 4.64 -7.11 -28.30
CA SER A 65 4.37 -5.78 -27.73
C SER A 65 4.85 -4.66 -28.67
N LYS A 66 4.47 -3.41 -28.37
CA LYS A 66 4.88 -2.23 -29.17
C LYS A 66 6.39 -2.07 -29.34
N LEU A 67 7.19 -2.59 -28.41
CA LEU A 67 8.65 -2.54 -28.45
C LEU A 67 9.27 -3.75 -29.14
N CYS A 68 8.48 -4.76 -29.47
CA CYS A 68 8.97 -5.98 -30.12
C CYS A 68 9.15 -5.78 -31.62
N ILE A 69 10.25 -6.30 -32.16
CA ILE A 69 10.53 -6.24 -33.61
C ILE A 69 9.47 -6.99 -34.44
N LEU A 70 8.75 -7.94 -33.85
CA LEU A 70 7.70 -8.72 -34.51
C LEU A 70 6.35 -7.99 -34.56
N ASN A 71 6.24 -6.82 -33.91
CA ASN A 71 4.96 -6.10 -33.80
C ASN A 71 4.48 -5.65 -35.19
N GLY A 72 3.22 -5.94 -35.52
CA GLY A 72 2.59 -5.54 -36.78
C GLY A 72 3.04 -6.31 -38.01
N LEU A 73 3.94 -7.29 -37.88
CA LEU A 73 4.37 -8.12 -39.00
C LEU A 73 3.31 -9.19 -39.31
N HIS A 74 3.13 -9.48 -40.64
CA HIS A 74 2.28 -10.57 -41.08
C HIS A 74 2.84 -11.93 -40.64
N ASN A 75 1.96 -12.92 -40.44
CA ASN A 75 2.32 -14.25 -39.93
C ASN A 75 3.41 -14.95 -40.78
N ASP A 76 3.38 -14.80 -42.12
CA ASP A 76 4.37 -15.41 -42.98
C ASP A 76 5.76 -14.77 -42.85
N ILE A 77 5.81 -13.47 -42.59
CA ILE A 77 7.08 -12.76 -42.32
C ILE A 77 7.65 -13.24 -41.01
N ARG A 78 6.82 -13.32 -39.95
CA ARG A 78 7.24 -13.88 -38.64
C ARG A 78 7.76 -15.31 -38.77
N TYR A 79 7.08 -16.11 -39.59
CA TYR A 79 7.50 -17.48 -39.84
C TYR A 79 8.87 -17.54 -40.54
N SER A 80 9.13 -16.67 -41.56
CA SER A 80 10.44 -16.59 -42.21
C SER A 80 11.56 -16.14 -41.25
N MET A 81 11.19 -15.44 -40.14
CA MET A 81 12.13 -15.05 -39.10
C MET A 81 12.35 -16.15 -38.05
N GLY A 82 11.77 -17.33 -38.24
CA GLY A 82 11.89 -18.48 -37.32
C GLY A 82 10.85 -18.57 -36.23
N GLU A 83 9.80 -17.75 -36.26
CA GLU A 83 8.71 -17.80 -35.26
C GLU A 83 7.57 -18.72 -35.76
N CYS A 84 6.77 -19.24 -34.83
CA CYS A 84 5.58 -20.01 -35.17
C CYS A 84 4.49 -19.11 -35.76
N ARG A 85 3.79 -19.57 -36.82
CA ARG A 85 2.70 -18.82 -37.45
C ARG A 85 1.54 -18.51 -36.51
N ASN A 86 1.27 -19.40 -35.55
CA ASN A 86 0.16 -19.29 -34.60
C ASN A 86 0.58 -18.72 -33.27
N ASP A 87 1.78 -18.16 -33.16
CA ASP A 87 2.25 -17.53 -31.93
C ASP A 87 1.56 -16.18 -31.73
N ASN A 88 0.84 -16.04 -30.61
CA ASN A 88 0.14 -14.81 -30.23
C ASN A 88 1.01 -13.87 -29.38
N GLY A 89 2.23 -14.26 -29.03
CA GLY A 89 3.11 -13.48 -28.15
C GLY A 89 2.59 -13.39 -26.70
N GLY A 90 2.92 -12.30 -26.03
CA GLY A 90 2.47 -12.07 -24.63
C GLY A 90 3.36 -12.72 -23.57
N TYR A 91 4.52 -13.21 -23.93
CA TYR A 91 5.52 -13.82 -23.05
C TYR A 91 6.91 -13.20 -23.26
N PHE A 92 7.86 -13.56 -22.41
CA PHE A 92 9.22 -13.06 -22.40
C PHE A 92 10.20 -14.20 -22.68
N ILE A 93 11.34 -13.88 -23.28
CA ILE A 93 12.47 -14.82 -23.43
C ILE A 93 13.58 -14.34 -22.49
N ILE A 94 13.90 -15.15 -21.48
CA ILE A 94 14.94 -14.87 -20.49
C ILE A 94 15.88 -16.06 -20.42
N ASP A 95 17.15 -15.81 -20.73
CA ASP A 95 18.20 -16.83 -20.80
C ASP A 95 17.78 -18.03 -21.68
N GLY A 96 17.21 -17.71 -22.85
CA GLY A 96 16.74 -18.67 -23.83
C GLY A 96 15.43 -19.41 -23.49
N LYS A 97 14.85 -19.14 -22.31
CA LYS A 97 13.63 -19.81 -21.84
C LYS A 97 12.43 -18.87 -21.96
N GLU A 98 11.32 -19.39 -22.46
CA GLU A 98 10.06 -18.68 -22.51
C GLU A 98 9.43 -18.61 -21.13
N LYS A 99 9.12 -17.38 -20.69
CA LYS A 99 8.51 -17.12 -19.37
C LYS A 99 7.32 -16.19 -19.52
N THR A 100 6.26 -16.47 -18.78
CA THR A 100 5.08 -15.62 -18.73
C THR A 100 4.80 -15.15 -17.30
N ILE A 101 4.07 -14.04 -17.19
CA ILE A 101 3.57 -13.55 -15.91
C ILE A 101 2.20 -14.19 -15.69
N ILE A 102 2.07 -14.94 -14.61
CA ILE A 102 0.80 -15.56 -14.22
C ILE A 102 0.03 -14.54 -13.38
N PRO A 103 -1.18 -14.10 -13.80
CA PRO A 103 -2.01 -13.21 -13.00
C PRO A 103 -2.46 -13.92 -11.73
N GLN A 104 -2.45 -13.17 -10.61
CA GLN A 104 -2.94 -13.65 -9.33
C GLN A 104 -4.10 -12.80 -8.88
N GLU A 105 -5.18 -13.45 -8.48
CA GLU A 105 -6.32 -12.79 -7.85
C GLU A 105 -5.97 -12.42 -6.41
N GLN A 106 -6.36 -11.23 -6.00
CA GLN A 106 -6.22 -10.74 -4.62
C GLN A 106 -7.45 -9.95 -4.19
N PHE A 107 -7.62 -9.79 -2.89
CA PHE A 107 -8.67 -8.93 -2.35
C PHE A 107 -8.47 -7.49 -2.80
N GLY A 108 -9.58 -6.83 -3.18
CA GLY A 108 -9.58 -5.43 -3.61
C GLY A 108 -9.04 -4.50 -2.53
N HIS A 109 -8.33 -3.45 -2.97
CA HIS A 109 -7.85 -2.40 -2.07
C HIS A 109 -8.99 -1.45 -1.68
N ASN A 110 -8.87 -0.82 -0.52
CA ASN A 110 -9.82 0.17 0.01
C ASN A 110 -11.26 -0.34 0.15
N MET A 111 -11.44 -1.65 0.27
CA MET A 111 -12.72 -2.31 0.51
C MET A 111 -12.74 -2.93 1.90
N MET A 112 -13.89 -2.89 2.55
CA MET A 112 -14.10 -3.50 3.87
C MET A 112 -14.46 -4.96 3.70
N TYR A 113 -13.78 -5.83 4.46
CA TYR A 113 -14.04 -7.27 4.52
C TYR A 113 -14.41 -7.65 5.93
N ILE A 114 -15.64 -8.15 6.11
CA ILE A 114 -16.15 -8.60 7.40
C ILE A 114 -15.94 -10.11 7.49
N ARG A 115 -15.40 -10.56 8.63
CA ARG A 115 -15.18 -11.97 8.93
C ARG A 115 -15.84 -12.35 10.24
N ASP A 116 -16.52 -13.48 10.22
CA ASP A 116 -17.06 -14.15 11.40
C ASP A 116 -16.05 -15.20 11.90
N LYS A 117 -16.06 -15.47 13.22
CA LYS A 117 -15.27 -16.53 13.87
C LYS A 117 -13.77 -16.48 13.52
N VAL A 118 -13.15 -15.34 13.80
CA VAL A 118 -11.74 -15.09 13.45
C VAL A 118 -10.79 -16.08 14.15
N ASN A 119 -10.93 -16.22 15.48
CA ASN A 119 -10.19 -17.16 16.33
C ASN A 119 -10.78 -17.19 17.74
N ASP A 120 -10.18 -17.98 18.65
CA ASP A 120 -10.64 -18.09 20.05
C ASP A 120 -10.63 -16.77 20.82
N LYS A 121 -9.80 -15.80 20.41
CA LYS A 121 -9.67 -14.49 21.06
C LYS A 121 -10.64 -13.45 20.50
N TYR A 122 -11.04 -13.56 19.24
CA TYR A 122 -11.86 -12.57 18.55
C TYR A 122 -13.01 -13.23 17.82
N THR A 123 -14.22 -12.75 18.04
CA THR A 123 -15.43 -13.26 17.38
C THR A 123 -15.55 -12.76 15.96
N HIS A 124 -15.47 -11.46 15.75
CA HIS A 124 -15.64 -10.81 14.44
C HIS A 124 -14.48 -9.89 14.15
N SER A 125 -14.20 -9.67 12.87
CA SER A 125 -13.29 -8.63 12.42
C SER A 125 -13.81 -7.93 11.17
N CYS A 126 -13.51 -6.63 11.10
CA CYS A 126 -13.64 -5.83 9.88
C CYS A 126 -12.24 -5.39 9.46
N ASP A 127 -11.81 -5.85 8.30
CA ASP A 127 -10.45 -5.64 7.80
C ASP A 127 -10.48 -4.79 6.52
N ILE A 128 -9.53 -3.86 6.39
CA ILE A 128 -9.32 -3.08 5.18
C ILE A 128 -7.84 -3.03 4.82
N LYS A 129 -7.52 -3.20 3.53
CA LYS A 129 -6.21 -2.90 2.96
C LYS A 129 -6.25 -1.49 2.37
N SER A 130 -5.76 -0.53 3.14
CA SER A 130 -5.74 0.87 2.75
C SER A 130 -4.53 1.18 1.87
N VAL A 131 -4.80 1.71 0.69
CA VAL A 131 -3.80 2.07 -0.33
C VAL A 131 -4.02 3.51 -0.74
N SER A 132 -3.00 4.35 -0.56
CA SER A 132 -3.02 5.74 -1.02
C SER A 132 -2.97 5.79 -2.56
N GLU A 133 -3.47 6.88 -3.14
CA GLU A 133 -3.29 7.19 -4.56
C GLU A 133 -1.81 7.38 -4.93
N ASN A 134 -1.00 7.82 -3.97
CA ASN A 134 0.43 7.92 -4.15
C ASN A 134 1.07 6.53 -4.07
N SER A 135 1.53 6.01 -5.21
CA SER A 135 2.13 4.68 -5.35
C SER A 135 3.42 4.47 -4.54
N SER A 136 4.08 5.53 -4.09
CA SER A 136 5.27 5.45 -3.24
C SER A 136 4.96 5.08 -1.79
N LYS A 137 3.70 5.23 -1.34
CA LYS A 137 3.29 4.88 0.01
C LYS A 137 2.95 3.39 0.12
N PRO A 138 3.46 2.70 1.14
CA PRO A 138 3.18 1.28 1.32
C PRO A 138 1.73 1.02 1.73
N ILE A 139 1.22 -0.15 1.33
CA ILE A 139 -0.11 -0.64 1.72
C ILE A 139 -0.16 -0.81 3.25
N ARG A 140 -1.25 -0.36 3.87
CA ARG A 140 -1.49 -0.49 5.31
C ARG A 140 -2.79 -1.24 5.57
N THR A 141 -2.74 -2.21 6.48
CA THR A 141 -3.93 -2.96 6.88
C THR A 141 -4.42 -2.43 8.22
N LEU A 142 -5.69 -2.07 8.28
CA LEU A 142 -6.41 -1.76 9.51
C LEU A 142 -7.40 -2.88 9.78
N SER A 143 -7.47 -3.33 11.04
CA SER A 143 -8.43 -4.35 11.47
C SER A 143 -9.14 -3.88 12.73
N ILE A 144 -10.46 -3.87 12.71
CA ILE A 144 -11.31 -3.67 13.89
C ILE A 144 -11.83 -5.04 14.32
N LYS A 145 -11.71 -5.36 15.60
CA LYS A 145 -12.03 -6.69 16.11
C LYS A 145 -12.87 -6.61 17.39
N ILE A 146 -13.77 -7.57 17.55
CA ILE A 146 -14.56 -7.75 18.77
C ILE A 146 -13.90 -8.86 19.59
N VAL A 147 -13.60 -8.57 20.87
CA VAL A 147 -12.98 -9.53 21.78
C VAL A 147 -14.00 -10.59 22.20
N ALA A 148 -13.63 -11.86 22.08
CA ALA A 148 -14.48 -12.98 22.43
C ALA A 148 -14.77 -13.03 23.95
N PRO A 149 -15.97 -13.44 24.38
CA PRO A 149 -16.26 -13.71 25.78
C PRO A 149 -15.39 -14.85 26.30
N THR A 150 -14.94 -14.73 27.54
CA THR A 150 -14.23 -15.79 28.28
C THR A 150 -15.12 -16.34 29.39
N PRO A 151 -14.86 -17.55 29.94
CA PRO A 151 -15.67 -18.10 31.01
C PRO A 151 -15.77 -17.21 32.24
N SER A 152 -14.78 -16.33 32.46
CA SER A 152 -14.73 -15.41 33.61
C SER A 152 -15.24 -14.01 33.31
N LEU A 153 -15.31 -13.59 32.05
CA LEU A 153 -15.63 -12.22 31.63
C LEU A 153 -16.47 -12.22 30.36
N SER A 154 -17.60 -11.53 30.42
CA SER A 154 -18.41 -11.26 29.22
C SER A 154 -17.77 -10.12 28.40
N ASN A 155 -16.61 -10.34 27.81
CA ASN A 155 -15.89 -9.36 27.00
C ASN A 155 -16.81 -8.66 25.99
N GLY A 156 -16.42 -8.44 24.79
CA GLY A 156 -17.20 -7.76 23.75
C GLY A 156 -16.63 -6.35 23.45
N GLN A 157 -15.45 -6.04 24.04
CA GLN A 157 -14.76 -4.79 23.72
C GLN A 157 -14.35 -4.78 22.25
N ILE A 158 -14.47 -3.62 21.64
CA ILE A 158 -14.03 -3.36 20.28
C ILE A 158 -12.62 -2.77 20.33
N VAL A 159 -11.71 -3.44 19.66
CA VAL A 159 -10.30 -3.04 19.60
C VAL A 159 -9.85 -2.88 18.16
N VAL A 160 -8.92 -1.95 17.95
CA VAL A 160 -8.42 -1.60 16.61
C VAL A 160 -6.93 -1.95 16.51
N ASN A 161 -6.58 -2.76 15.56
CA ASN A 161 -5.18 -3.06 15.22
C ASN A 161 -4.64 -1.97 14.28
N VAL A 162 -4.01 -0.97 14.86
CA VAL A 162 -3.38 0.12 14.10
C VAL A 162 -2.00 -0.33 13.60
N PRO A 163 -1.63 -0.09 12.33
CA PRO A 163 -0.29 -0.39 11.84
C PRO A 163 0.79 0.24 12.70
N ASN A 164 1.90 -0.47 12.90
CA ASN A 164 3.06 -0.05 13.71
C ASN A 164 2.78 0.15 15.22
N VAL A 165 1.62 -0.23 15.71
CA VAL A 165 1.31 -0.29 17.14
C VAL A 165 1.35 -1.74 17.61
N LYS A 166 2.04 -2.04 18.71
CA LYS A 166 2.31 -3.43 19.16
C LYS A 166 1.07 -4.15 19.67
N MET A 167 0.18 -3.42 20.32
CA MET A 167 -1.03 -3.97 20.94
C MET A 167 -2.28 -3.30 20.34
N PRO A 168 -3.40 -4.02 20.29
CA PRO A 168 -4.66 -3.43 19.86
C PRO A 168 -5.02 -2.22 20.72
N VAL A 169 -5.50 -1.17 20.09
CA VAL A 169 -5.94 0.08 20.75
C VAL A 169 -7.45 -0.01 20.99
N PRO A 170 -7.96 0.27 22.20
CA PRO A 170 -9.40 0.39 22.43
C PRO A 170 -10.04 1.44 21.53
N LEU A 171 -11.22 1.14 20.98
CA LEU A 171 -11.89 1.98 19.99
C LEU A 171 -12.07 3.42 20.46
N PHE A 172 -12.60 3.61 21.68
CA PHE A 172 -12.87 4.95 22.21
C PHE A 172 -11.60 5.79 22.42
N ILE A 173 -10.49 5.15 22.79
CA ILE A 173 -9.19 5.84 22.91
C ILE A 173 -8.70 6.28 21.53
N LEU A 174 -8.84 5.45 20.49
CA LEU A 174 -8.47 5.81 19.14
C LEU A 174 -9.33 6.97 18.61
N MET A 175 -10.64 6.93 18.82
CA MET A 175 -11.55 8.01 18.40
C MET A 175 -11.21 9.34 19.08
N ARG A 176 -10.86 9.30 20.38
CA ARG A 176 -10.39 10.49 21.11
C ARG A 176 -9.05 11.00 20.61
N ALA A 177 -8.13 10.12 20.25
CA ALA A 177 -6.86 10.51 19.62
C ALA A 177 -7.08 11.22 18.27
N LEU A 178 -8.12 10.86 17.54
CA LEU A 178 -8.53 11.52 16.28
C LEU A 178 -9.33 12.82 16.51
N GLY A 179 -9.57 13.22 17.77
CA GLY A 179 -10.16 14.51 18.10
C GLY A 179 -11.63 14.48 18.51
N ILE A 180 -12.27 13.32 18.60
CA ILE A 180 -13.65 13.19 19.12
C ILE A 180 -13.59 12.85 20.59
N SER A 181 -13.79 13.84 21.48
CA SER A 181 -13.63 13.65 22.93
C SER A 181 -14.86 13.12 23.64
N SER A 182 -16.06 13.45 23.16
CA SER A 182 -17.32 13.09 23.81
C SER A 182 -17.77 11.66 23.45
N ASP A 183 -18.12 10.84 24.44
CA ASP A 183 -18.63 9.49 24.21
C ASP A 183 -19.94 9.49 23.40
N LYS A 184 -20.79 10.49 23.60
CA LYS A 184 -22.01 10.67 22.82
C LYS A 184 -21.72 10.91 21.35
N ASP A 185 -20.69 11.69 21.04
CA ASP A 185 -20.32 11.99 19.66
C ASP A 185 -19.62 10.80 19.02
N ILE A 186 -18.80 10.04 19.76
CA ILE A 186 -18.23 8.78 19.29
C ILE A 186 -19.34 7.80 18.90
N ILE A 187 -20.30 7.59 19.80
CA ILE A 187 -21.45 6.70 19.56
C ILE A 187 -22.26 7.19 18.34
N ARG A 188 -22.44 8.51 18.17
CA ARG A 188 -23.12 9.08 17.02
C ARG A 188 -22.38 8.83 15.70
N HIS A 189 -21.05 8.84 15.70
CA HIS A 189 -20.25 8.49 14.51
C HIS A 189 -20.40 7.02 14.12
N ILE A 190 -20.62 6.12 15.10
CA ILE A 190 -20.79 4.69 14.86
C ILE A 190 -22.23 4.37 14.43
N VAL A 191 -23.20 4.83 15.20
CA VAL A 191 -24.60 4.43 15.04
C VAL A 191 -25.37 5.34 14.06
N LEU A 192 -24.81 6.53 13.75
CA LEU A 192 -25.38 7.59 12.91
C LEU A 192 -26.66 8.19 13.50
N ASP A 193 -27.73 7.39 13.65
CA ASP A 193 -28.99 7.80 14.26
C ASP A 193 -29.24 7.06 15.58
N LEU A 194 -29.24 7.80 16.68
CA LEU A 194 -29.44 7.27 18.01
C LEU A 194 -30.86 6.72 18.28
N LYS A 195 -31.84 7.13 17.48
CA LYS A 195 -33.24 6.66 17.64
C LYS A 195 -33.40 5.24 17.10
N THR A 196 -32.89 4.99 15.91
CA THR A 196 -32.98 3.69 15.24
C THR A 196 -31.92 2.71 15.76
N GLY A 197 -30.75 3.22 16.13
CA GLY A 197 -29.59 2.45 16.59
C GLY A 197 -29.55 2.12 18.08
N HIS A 198 -30.62 2.44 18.84
CA HIS A 198 -30.66 2.22 20.30
C HIS A 198 -30.32 0.78 20.72
N LYS A 199 -30.66 -0.21 19.92
CA LYS A 199 -30.38 -1.63 20.19
C LYS A 199 -28.87 -1.94 20.25
N TYR A 200 -28.02 -1.21 19.54
CA TYR A 200 -26.56 -1.43 19.49
C TYR A 200 -25.81 -0.77 20.66
N LEU A 201 -26.46 0.10 21.44
CA LEU A 201 -25.82 0.80 22.56
C LEU A 201 -25.33 -0.16 23.64
N LYS A 202 -26.03 -1.28 23.84
CA LYS A 202 -25.63 -2.30 24.83
C LYS A 202 -24.31 -2.97 24.44
N GLU A 203 -24.09 -3.19 23.16
CA GLU A 203 -22.89 -3.84 22.61
C GLU A 203 -21.67 -2.92 22.65
N LEU A 204 -21.88 -1.59 22.59
CA LEU A 204 -20.80 -0.60 22.71
C LEU A 204 -20.38 -0.34 24.17
N THR A 205 -21.21 -0.69 25.15
CA THR A 205 -20.97 -0.44 26.58
C THR A 205 -19.61 -0.95 27.07
N PRO A 206 -19.15 -2.18 26.79
CA PRO A 206 -17.83 -2.67 27.19
C PRO A 206 -16.68 -1.79 26.67
N SER A 207 -16.80 -1.28 25.44
CA SER A 207 -15.80 -0.41 24.83
C SER A 207 -15.75 0.99 25.45
N VAL A 208 -16.89 1.51 25.93
CA VAL A 208 -16.96 2.77 26.71
C VAL A 208 -16.17 2.65 28.01
N TYR A 209 -16.33 1.54 28.73
CA TYR A 209 -15.60 1.29 29.97
C TYR A 209 -14.08 1.21 29.75
N ASP A 210 -13.63 0.59 28.70
CA ASP A 210 -12.20 0.52 28.34
C ASP A 210 -11.58 1.91 28.11
N GLY A 211 -12.37 2.86 27.61
CA GLY A 211 -11.96 4.25 27.39
C GLY A 211 -12.09 5.16 28.65
N SER A 212 -12.70 4.69 29.74
CA SER A 212 -13.19 5.55 30.85
C SER A 212 -12.11 6.32 31.61
N ARG A 213 -10.83 6.04 31.44
CA ARG A 213 -9.72 6.74 32.14
C ARG A 213 -9.02 7.81 31.28
N ILE A 214 -9.35 7.90 30.01
CA ILE A 214 -8.65 8.76 29.05
C ILE A 214 -9.67 9.61 28.29
N PHE A 215 -9.85 10.88 28.73
CA PHE A 215 -10.90 11.74 28.16
C PHE A 215 -10.42 12.81 27.20
N THR A 216 -9.12 13.11 27.18
CA THR A 216 -8.57 14.16 26.30
C THR A 216 -7.75 13.60 25.16
N GLN A 217 -7.71 14.31 24.04
CA GLN A 217 -6.93 13.93 22.87
C GLN A 217 -5.44 13.73 23.21
N ALA A 218 -4.86 14.65 24.00
CA ALA A 218 -3.45 14.59 24.38
C ALA A 218 -3.12 13.33 25.21
N LEU A 219 -4.01 12.93 26.13
CA LEU A 219 -3.85 11.70 26.91
C LEU A 219 -4.02 10.45 26.03
N ALA A 220 -4.94 10.48 25.08
CA ALA A 220 -5.16 9.38 24.16
C ALA A 220 -3.93 9.15 23.25
N ILE A 221 -3.33 10.22 22.72
CA ILE A 221 -2.09 10.13 21.93
C ILE A 221 -0.92 9.64 22.81
N LYS A 222 -0.80 10.12 24.05
CA LYS A 222 0.21 9.59 24.99
C LYS A 222 0.03 8.10 25.28
N PHE A 223 -1.20 7.65 25.45
CA PHE A 223 -1.49 6.23 25.64
C PHE A 223 -1.05 5.41 24.41
N ILE A 224 -1.43 5.83 23.20
CA ILE A 224 -0.99 5.16 21.96
C ILE A 224 0.55 5.18 21.87
N ALA A 225 1.20 6.27 22.23
CA ALA A 225 2.66 6.36 22.24
C ALA A 225 3.32 5.27 23.10
N THR A 226 2.75 4.92 24.24
CA THR A 226 3.28 3.82 25.08
C THR A 226 3.25 2.46 24.39
N LEU A 227 2.34 2.27 23.44
CA LEU A 227 2.16 1.03 22.68
C LEU A 227 3.04 0.98 21.40
N THR A 228 3.66 2.09 21.01
CA THR A 228 4.56 2.16 19.85
C THR A 228 5.99 1.74 20.22
N LYS A 229 6.80 1.43 19.19
CA LYS A 229 8.22 1.11 19.39
C LYS A 229 9.01 2.32 19.91
N GLY A 230 8.74 3.51 19.38
CA GLY A 230 9.46 4.75 19.70
C GLY A 230 9.06 5.38 21.03
N LYS A 231 7.92 5.00 21.60
CA LYS A 231 7.35 5.53 22.87
C LYS A 231 7.29 7.06 22.96
N THR A 232 7.32 7.76 21.80
CA THR A 232 7.24 9.21 21.75
C THR A 232 5.88 9.65 21.23
N VAL A 233 5.41 10.80 21.70
CA VAL A 233 4.14 11.41 21.27
C VAL A 233 4.19 11.77 19.77
N HIS A 234 5.34 12.27 19.32
CA HIS A 234 5.56 12.61 17.91
C HIS A 234 5.41 11.38 17.00
N HIS A 235 6.03 10.25 17.37
CA HIS A 235 5.91 9.01 16.59
C HIS A 235 4.46 8.44 16.58
N ALA A 236 3.72 8.58 17.70
CA ALA A 236 2.31 8.21 17.71
C ALA A 236 1.48 9.09 16.77
N TYR A 237 1.76 10.39 16.76
CA TYR A 237 1.10 11.34 15.86
C TYR A 237 1.40 11.03 14.38
N GLU A 238 2.65 10.76 14.05
CA GLU A 238 3.09 10.30 12.72
C GLU A 238 2.34 9.04 12.27
N ILE A 239 2.19 8.06 13.16
CA ILE A 239 1.41 6.84 12.87
C ILE A 239 -0.04 7.17 12.53
N LEU A 240 -0.68 8.05 13.29
CA LEU A 240 -2.06 8.46 13.02
C LEU A 240 -2.20 9.25 11.71
N CYS A 241 -1.17 10.02 11.33
CA CYS A 241 -1.15 10.76 10.06
C CYS A 241 -0.92 9.85 8.86
N ASP A 242 0.18 9.10 8.86
CA ASP A 242 0.70 8.44 7.66
C ASP A 242 0.30 6.97 7.53
N TYR A 243 0.13 6.27 8.67
CA TYR A 243 -0.09 4.82 8.66
C TYR A 243 -1.55 4.44 8.87
N LEU A 244 -2.35 5.30 9.50
CA LEU A 244 -3.78 5.05 9.70
C LEU A 244 -4.54 5.52 8.47
N LEU A 245 -5.17 4.60 7.73
CA LEU A 245 -6.03 4.87 6.57
C LEU A 245 -5.38 5.88 5.57
N PRO A 246 -4.23 5.57 4.97
CA PRO A 246 -3.54 6.49 4.06
C PRO A 246 -4.35 6.90 2.82
N HIS A 247 -5.39 6.14 2.43
CA HIS A 247 -6.26 6.49 1.30
C HIS A 247 -7.16 7.71 1.58
N ILE A 248 -7.41 8.04 2.86
CA ILE A 248 -8.24 9.19 3.24
C ILE A 248 -7.44 10.50 3.24
N GLY A 249 -6.10 10.39 3.33
CA GLY A 249 -5.20 11.54 3.45
C GLY A 249 -4.52 11.65 4.81
N GLU A 250 -3.44 12.42 4.88
CA GLU A 250 -2.54 12.43 6.04
C GLU A 250 -3.17 13.10 7.26
N MET A 251 -3.56 14.36 7.14
CA MET A 251 -4.04 15.18 8.26
C MET A 251 -5.56 15.17 8.46
N ASN A 252 -6.28 14.33 7.73
CA ASN A 252 -7.74 14.33 7.74
C ASN A 252 -8.32 13.45 8.85
N PHE A 253 -8.03 13.79 10.12
CA PHE A 253 -8.46 13.01 11.29
C PHE A 253 -9.98 12.87 11.41
N LYS A 254 -10.73 13.89 11.00
CA LYS A 254 -12.19 13.89 11.07
C LYS A 254 -12.79 12.81 10.15
N GLU A 255 -12.31 12.74 8.90
CA GLU A 255 -12.77 11.73 7.94
C GLU A 255 -12.28 10.33 8.31
N LYS A 256 -11.05 10.22 8.86
CA LYS A 256 -10.56 8.94 9.39
C LYS A 256 -11.44 8.42 10.51
N ALA A 257 -11.84 9.28 11.44
CA ALA A 257 -12.74 8.92 12.53
C ALA A 257 -14.13 8.52 12.01
N TYR A 258 -14.66 9.24 11.03
CA TYR A 258 -15.92 8.90 10.36
C TYR A 258 -15.85 7.52 9.70
N TYR A 259 -14.77 7.26 8.98
CA TYR A 259 -14.56 5.97 8.30
C TYR A 259 -14.43 4.81 9.30
N ILE A 260 -13.69 5.01 10.41
CA ILE A 260 -13.59 4.02 11.49
C ILE A 260 -14.97 3.76 12.11
N GLY A 261 -15.76 4.81 12.36
CA GLY A 261 -17.15 4.65 12.83
C GLY A 261 -18.01 3.81 11.88
N HIS A 262 -17.80 3.95 10.57
CA HIS A 262 -18.50 3.17 9.55
C HIS A 262 -18.03 1.69 9.49
N MET A 263 -16.77 1.43 9.85
CA MET A 263 -16.23 0.06 9.92
C MET A 263 -16.74 -0.73 11.15
N VAL A 264 -17.16 -0.05 12.22
CA VAL A 264 -17.66 -0.63 13.47
C VAL A 264 -19.12 -1.05 13.31
#